data_660802299a8cfe864e772fed0658d412
#
_entry.id   660802299a8cfe864e772fed0658d412
#
_cell.length_a   1.000
_cell.length_b   1.000
_cell.length_c   1.000
_cell.angle_alpha   90.00
_cell.angle_beta   90.00
_cell.angle_gamma   90.00
#
_symmetry.space_group_name_H-M   'P 1'
#
loop_
_entity.id
_entity.type
_entity.pdbx_description
1 polymer ?
#
loop_
_entity_poly.entity_id
_entity_poly.type
_entity_poly.pdbx_seq_one_letter_code
_entity_poly.pdbx_strand_id
1 'polypeptide(L)'
;MESAIISVGAIAALGFGLGAAFGLIGARTHFCTLGAISDILNIGSWTRMRMWLLAIGVAVLGVWAVEITGQVSTSRSLYAASRLPWLSHLVGGLLFGIGMTLASGCTSKTLIRLGGGNLKSVVVFLVVG
;
A
#
# COMPACT_ATOMS: atom_id res chain seq x y z
N MET A 1 -12.79 16.67 26.87
CA MET A 1 -11.98 17.21 25.78
C MET A 1 -10.53 16.72 25.84
N GLU A 2 -9.92 16.68 27.01
CA GLU A 2 -8.53 16.27 27.24
C GLU A 2 -8.28 14.79 26.87
N SER A 3 -9.15 13.87 27.24
CA SER A 3 -9.02 12.46 26.90
C SER A 3 -9.13 12.19 25.38
N ALA A 4 -9.90 12.98 24.65
CA ALA A 4 -10.01 12.88 23.21
C ALA A 4 -8.71 13.36 22.50
N ILE A 5 -8.10 14.43 22.99
CA ILE A 5 -6.84 14.95 22.46
C ILE A 5 -5.69 13.97 22.70
N ILE A 6 -5.64 13.35 23.89
CA ILE A 6 -4.64 12.32 24.21
C ILE A 6 -4.81 11.11 23.31
N SER A 7 -6.05 10.66 23.07
CA SER A 7 -6.30 9.52 22.16
C SER A 7 -5.95 9.83 20.70
N VAL A 8 -6.23 11.02 20.22
CA VAL A 8 -5.84 11.46 18.87
C VAL A 8 -4.32 11.57 18.74
N GLY A 9 -3.63 12.12 19.76
CA GLY A 9 -2.18 12.18 19.79
C GLY A 9 -1.53 10.79 19.79
N ALA A 10 -2.05 9.87 20.57
CA ALA A 10 -1.57 8.49 20.63
C ALA A 10 -1.78 7.76 19.29
N ILE A 11 -2.94 7.93 18.64
CA ILE A 11 -3.24 7.35 17.32
C ILE A 11 -2.29 7.93 16.26
N ALA A 12 -2.07 9.23 16.28
CA ALA A 12 -1.16 9.89 15.35
C ALA A 12 0.30 9.42 15.54
N ALA A 13 0.76 9.29 16.79
CA ALA A 13 2.10 8.78 17.09
C ALA A 13 2.29 7.32 16.67
N LEU A 14 1.30 6.46 16.92
CA LEU A 14 1.32 5.06 16.48
C LEU A 14 1.28 4.97 14.95
N GLY A 15 0.43 5.76 14.29
CA GLY A 15 0.37 5.83 12.84
C GLY A 15 1.68 6.29 12.21
N PHE A 16 2.31 7.31 12.79
CA PHE A 16 3.61 7.79 12.35
C PHE A 16 4.70 6.73 12.56
N GLY A 17 4.74 6.08 13.72
CA GLY A 17 5.71 5.01 14.02
C GLY A 17 5.58 3.82 13.07
N LEU A 18 4.36 3.35 12.83
CA LEU A 18 4.08 2.27 11.87
C LEU A 18 4.43 2.68 10.44
N GLY A 19 4.08 3.90 10.04
CA GLY A 19 4.41 4.44 8.72
C GLY A 19 5.91 4.58 8.50
N ALA A 20 6.65 5.05 9.50
CA ALA A 20 8.11 5.15 9.46
C ALA A 20 8.77 3.76 9.37
N ALA A 21 8.31 2.79 10.16
CA ALA A 21 8.79 1.41 10.11
C ALA A 21 8.53 0.79 8.74
N PHE A 22 7.31 0.95 8.22
CA PHE A 22 6.95 0.46 6.88
C PHE A 22 7.79 1.11 5.78
N GLY A 23 7.99 2.43 5.86
CA GLY A 23 8.81 3.18 4.91
C GLY A 23 10.27 2.73 4.92
N LEU A 24 10.84 2.50 6.11
CA LEU A 24 12.22 2.02 6.26
C LEU A 24 12.40 0.61 5.69
N ILE A 25 11.49 -0.30 6.01
CA ILE A 25 11.49 -1.67 5.48
C ILE A 25 11.31 -1.63 3.96
N GLY A 26 10.35 -0.86 3.45
CA GLY A 26 10.10 -0.71 2.03
C GLY A 26 11.30 -0.14 1.26
N ALA A 27 12.01 0.83 1.85
CA ALA A 27 13.23 1.40 1.29
C ALA A 27 14.37 0.36 1.21
N ARG A 28 14.53 -0.45 2.27
CA ARG A 28 15.58 -1.49 2.34
C ARG A 28 15.30 -2.69 1.44
N THR A 29 14.05 -3.12 1.34
CA THR A 29 13.65 -4.31 0.57
C THR A 29 13.35 -4.03 -0.90
N HIS A 30 13.38 -2.76 -1.32
CA HIS A 30 12.94 -2.35 -2.66
C HIS A 30 11.56 -2.90 -3.03
N PHE A 31 10.65 -2.92 -2.04
CA PHE A 31 9.30 -3.47 -2.18
C PHE A 31 8.49 -2.64 -3.18
N CYS A 32 8.28 -3.17 -4.38
CA CYS A 32 7.62 -2.47 -5.48
C CYS A 32 6.86 -3.44 -6.37
N THR A 33 5.57 -3.21 -6.56
CA THR A 33 4.69 -4.04 -7.41
C THR A 33 5.16 -4.04 -8.86
N LEU A 34 5.43 -2.85 -9.40
CA LEU A 34 5.91 -2.70 -10.76
C LEU A 34 7.26 -3.41 -10.96
N GLY A 35 8.15 -3.31 -9.96
CA GLY A 35 9.43 -4.01 -9.97
C GLY A 35 9.26 -5.53 -9.95
N ALA A 36 8.29 -6.06 -9.19
CA ALA A 36 8.02 -7.49 -9.14
C ALA A 36 7.53 -8.04 -10.49
N ILE A 37 6.65 -7.29 -11.18
CA ILE A 37 6.16 -7.65 -12.51
C ILE A 37 7.28 -7.54 -13.55
N SER A 38 8.06 -6.46 -13.51
CA SER A 38 9.18 -6.24 -14.40
C SER A 38 10.26 -7.32 -14.28
N ASP A 39 10.56 -7.75 -13.06
CA ASP A 39 11.53 -8.83 -12.81
C ASP A 39 11.08 -10.16 -13.41
N ILE A 40 9.78 -10.46 -13.38
CA ILE A 40 9.24 -11.67 -14.02
C ILE A 40 9.35 -11.60 -15.54
N LEU A 41 9.00 -10.46 -16.12
CA LEU A 41 8.94 -10.30 -17.57
C LEU A 41 10.35 -10.19 -18.20
N ASN A 42 11.29 -9.51 -17.53
CA ASN A 42 12.62 -9.23 -18.09
C ASN A 42 13.70 -10.22 -17.64
N ILE A 43 13.61 -10.75 -16.41
CA ILE A 43 14.66 -11.55 -15.78
C ILE A 43 14.16 -12.96 -15.46
N GLY A 44 12.84 -13.19 -15.45
CA GLY A 44 12.24 -14.45 -15.03
C GLY A 44 12.34 -14.72 -13.51
N SER A 45 12.67 -13.70 -12.71
CA SER A 45 12.84 -13.83 -11.26
C SER A 45 11.52 -13.67 -10.51
N TRP A 46 11.13 -14.70 -9.77
CA TRP A 46 9.90 -14.73 -8.97
C TRP A 46 10.11 -14.27 -7.51
N THR A 47 11.30 -13.88 -7.13
CA THR A 47 11.66 -13.60 -5.74
C THR A 47 10.81 -12.47 -5.15
N ARG A 48 10.67 -11.35 -5.86
CA ARG A 48 9.85 -10.21 -5.41
C ARG A 48 8.37 -10.52 -5.43
N MET A 49 7.90 -11.30 -6.39
CA MET A 49 6.49 -11.71 -6.45
C MET A 49 6.13 -12.61 -5.26
N ARG A 50 7.01 -13.55 -4.87
CA ARG A 50 6.80 -14.39 -3.69
C ARG A 50 6.73 -13.55 -2.41
N MET A 51 7.59 -12.55 -2.24
CA MET A 51 7.52 -11.62 -1.11
C MET A 51 6.18 -10.86 -1.09
N TRP A 52 5.70 -10.45 -2.25
CA TRP A 52 4.41 -9.77 -2.40
C TRP A 52 3.24 -10.66 -1.99
N LEU A 53 3.17 -11.88 -2.50
CA LEU A 53 2.14 -12.85 -2.16
C LEU A 53 2.17 -13.21 -0.67
N LEU A 54 3.36 -13.35 -0.09
CA LEU A 54 3.52 -13.61 1.34
C LEU A 54 3.02 -12.43 2.18
N ALA A 55 3.34 -11.19 1.79
CA ALA A 55 2.87 -9.99 2.48
C ALA A 55 1.34 -9.87 2.45
N ILE A 56 0.71 -10.14 1.29
CA ILE A 56 -0.75 -10.17 1.16
C ILE A 56 -1.35 -11.27 2.05
N GLY A 57 -0.78 -12.47 2.03
CA GLY A 57 -1.25 -13.59 2.84
C GLY A 57 -1.20 -13.28 4.35
N VAL A 58 -0.10 -12.70 4.82
CA VAL A 58 0.05 -12.29 6.22
C VAL A 58 -0.95 -11.18 6.57
N ALA A 59 -1.16 -10.20 5.67
CA ALA A 59 -2.13 -9.14 5.90
C ALA A 59 -3.57 -9.67 6.01
N VAL A 60 -3.96 -10.59 5.13
CA VAL A 60 -5.29 -11.23 5.15
C VAL A 60 -5.49 -12.01 6.44
N LEU A 61 -4.50 -12.82 6.85
CA LEU A 61 -4.55 -13.57 8.10
C LEU A 61 -4.60 -12.63 9.31
N GLY A 62 -3.87 -11.52 9.28
CA GLY A 62 -3.89 -10.49 10.32
C GLY A 62 -5.27 -9.85 10.48
N VAL A 63 -5.89 -9.44 9.38
CA VAL A 63 -7.25 -8.87 9.39
C VAL A 63 -8.25 -9.90 9.91
N TRP A 64 -8.18 -11.14 9.45
CA TRP A 64 -9.05 -12.22 9.91
C TRP A 64 -8.89 -12.50 11.41
N ALA A 65 -7.66 -12.52 11.92
CA ALA A 65 -7.40 -12.68 13.35
C ALA A 65 -8.00 -11.55 14.19
N VAL A 66 -7.89 -10.29 13.72
CA VAL A 66 -8.48 -9.13 14.40
C VAL A 66 -10.01 -9.18 14.35
N GLU A 67 -10.59 -9.67 13.26
CA GLU A 67 -12.04 -9.83 13.13
C GLU A 67 -12.60 -10.87 14.11
N ILE A 68 -11.90 -11.99 14.31
CA ILE A 68 -12.29 -13.02 15.28
C ILE A 68 -12.28 -12.47 16.73
N THR A 69 -11.37 -11.54 17.05
CA THR A 69 -11.35 -10.90 18.38
C THR A 69 -12.52 -9.95 18.62
N GLY A 70 -13.37 -9.71 17.60
CA GLY A 70 -14.58 -8.89 17.70
C GLY A 70 -14.31 -7.38 17.82
N GLN A 71 -13.07 -6.94 17.68
CA GLN A 71 -12.70 -5.53 17.82
C GLN A 71 -13.04 -4.70 16.58
N VAL A 72 -13.11 -5.35 15.42
CA VAL A 72 -13.41 -4.68 14.14
C VAL A 72 -14.39 -5.53 13.36
N SER A 73 -15.50 -4.93 12.91
CA SER A 73 -16.43 -5.58 11.99
C SER A 73 -16.18 -5.08 10.57
N THR A 74 -15.67 -5.95 9.72
CA THR A 74 -15.45 -5.65 8.29
C THR A 74 -16.75 -5.60 7.50
N SER A 75 -17.86 -6.09 8.08
CA SER A 75 -19.19 -6.06 7.45
C SER A 75 -19.71 -4.65 7.11
N ARG A 76 -19.18 -3.62 7.77
CA ARG A 76 -19.47 -2.20 7.45
C ARG A 76 -18.52 -1.60 6.43
N SER A 77 -17.52 -2.35 5.97
CA SER A 77 -16.59 -1.87 4.94
C SER A 77 -17.29 -1.77 3.59
N LEU A 78 -17.01 -0.71 2.86
CA LEU A 78 -17.46 -0.54 1.47
C LEU A 78 -17.05 -1.70 0.55
N TYR A 79 -16.01 -2.43 0.92
CA TYR A 79 -15.49 -3.60 0.18
C TYR A 79 -16.28 -4.88 0.47
N ALA A 80 -17.04 -4.95 1.56
CA ALA A 80 -17.92 -6.07 1.92
C ALA A 80 -19.34 -5.93 1.33
N ALA A 81 -19.61 -4.86 0.56
CA ALA A 81 -20.88 -4.68 -0.13
C ALA A 81 -21.15 -5.85 -1.08
N SER A 82 -22.34 -6.43 -0.97
CA SER A 82 -22.76 -7.65 -1.69
C SER A 82 -22.83 -7.53 -3.23
N ARG A 83 -22.60 -6.34 -3.77
CA ARG A 83 -22.46 -6.11 -5.21
C ARG A 83 -21.00 -5.84 -5.52
N LEU A 84 -20.31 -6.86 -6.02
CA LEU A 84 -18.96 -6.71 -6.59
C LEU A 84 -19.11 -5.98 -7.94
N PRO A 85 -18.73 -4.69 -8.03
CA PRO A 85 -18.68 -3.97 -9.31
C PRO A 85 -17.44 -4.43 -10.09
N TRP A 86 -17.42 -5.70 -10.51
CA TRP A 86 -16.29 -6.33 -11.17
C TRP A 86 -15.78 -5.54 -12.38
N LEU A 87 -16.68 -4.90 -13.12
CA LEU A 87 -16.35 -4.03 -14.25
C LEU A 87 -15.56 -2.80 -13.78
N SER A 88 -15.97 -2.18 -12.67
CA SER A 88 -15.27 -1.03 -12.07
C SER A 88 -13.87 -1.43 -11.60
N HIS A 89 -13.72 -2.62 -11.02
CA HIS A 89 -12.41 -3.11 -10.58
C HIS A 89 -11.49 -3.42 -11.78
N LEU A 90 -12.03 -3.95 -12.86
CA LEU A 90 -11.27 -4.27 -14.07
C LEU A 90 -10.81 -2.98 -14.77
N VAL A 91 -11.71 -2.03 -14.98
CA VAL A 91 -11.39 -0.75 -15.63
C VAL A 91 -10.49 0.09 -14.71
N GLY A 92 -10.80 0.17 -13.41
CA GLY A 92 -9.98 0.89 -12.44
C GLY A 92 -8.57 0.31 -12.31
N GLY A 93 -8.44 -1.01 -12.29
CA GLY A 93 -7.14 -1.69 -12.26
C GLY A 93 -6.31 -1.45 -13.51
N LEU A 94 -6.95 -1.43 -14.68
CA LEU A 94 -6.28 -1.15 -15.95
C LEU A 94 -5.80 0.30 -16.02
N LEU A 95 -6.64 1.26 -15.66
CA LEU A 95 -6.27 2.68 -15.59
C LEU A 95 -5.15 2.92 -14.57
N PHE A 96 -5.24 2.28 -13.40
CA PHE A 96 -4.21 2.35 -12.37
C PHE A 96 -2.88 1.76 -12.84
N GLY A 97 -2.91 0.64 -13.56
CA GLY A 97 -1.72 0.03 -14.16
C GLY A 97 -1.03 0.94 -15.18
N ILE A 98 -1.81 1.57 -16.06
CA ILE A 98 -1.29 2.56 -17.03
C ILE A 98 -0.70 3.76 -16.29
N GLY A 99 -1.40 4.29 -15.28
CA GLY A 99 -0.92 5.40 -14.46
C GLY A 99 0.42 5.08 -13.76
N MET A 100 0.56 3.88 -13.20
CA MET A 100 1.81 3.44 -12.57
C MET A 100 2.99 3.37 -13.54
N THR A 101 2.76 2.94 -14.78
CA THR A 101 3.82 2.86 -15.80
C THR A 101 4.27 4.25 -16.24
N LEU A 102 3.32 5.17 -16.45
CA LEU A 102 3.60 6.56 -16.79
C LEU A 102 4.33 7.31 -15.67
N ALA A 103 3.94 7.06 -14.41
CA ALA A 103 4.58 7.66 -13.23
C ALA A 103 5.96 7.06 -12.89
N SER A 104 6.45 6.08 -13.67
CA SER A 104 7.72 5.36 -13.43
C SER A 104 7.79 4.68 -12.06
N GLY A 105 6.65 4.32 -11.49
CA GLY A 105 6.58 3.61 -10.20
C GLY A 105 5.24 3.75 -9.50
N CYS A 106 5.02 2.92 -8.49
CA CYS A 106 3.85 3.03 -7.62
C CYS A 106 4.01 4.21 -6.64
N THR A 107 2.91 4.68 -6.07
CA THR A 107 2.89 5.79 -5.11
C THR A 107 3.84 5.57 -3.93
N SER A 108 3.93 4.34 -3.42
CA SER A 108 4.86 4.00 -2.32
C SER A 108 6.32 4.24 -2.71
N LYS A 109 6.73 3.88 -3.93
CA LYS A 109 8.09 4.11 -4.42
C LYS A 109 8.36 5.60 -4.62
N THR A 110 7.38 6.34 -5.09
CA THR A 110 7.47 7.80 -5.24
C THR A 110 7.65 8.48 -3.89
N LEU A 111 6.90 8.06 -2.85
CA LEU A 111 7.04 8.55 -1.48
C LEU A 111 8.42 8.22 -0.88
N ILE A 112 8.93 7.01 -1.07
CA ILE A 112 10.27 6.63 -0.62
C ILE A 112 11.35 7.49 -1.29
N ARG A 113 11.23 7.73 -2.59
CA ARG A 113 12.15 8.61 -3.34
C ARG A 113 12.04 10.07 -2.91
N LEU A 114 10.83 10.52 -2.57
CA LEU A 114 10.58 11.86 -2.02
C LEU A 114 11.32 12.03 -0.70
N GLY A 115 11.20 11.06 0.23
CA GLY A 115 11.93 11.03 1.49
C GLY A 115 13.45 10.95 1.33
N GLY A 116 13.93 10.41 0.22
CA GLY A 116 15.35 10.41 -0.17
C GLY A 116 15.85 11.70 -0.82
N GLY A 117 15.01 12.76 -0.88
CA GLY A 117 15.41 14.09 -1.40
C GLY A 117 15.33 14.24 -2.93
N ASN A 118 14.62 13.35 -3.64
CA ASN A 118 14.50 13.43 -5.09
C ASN A 118 13.38 14.39 -5.51
N LEU A 119 13.75 15.61 -5.91
CA LEU A 119 12.81 16.67 -6.33
C LEU A 119 11.92 16.29 -7.53
N LYS A 120 12.38 15.42 -8.43
CA LYS A 120 11.54 14.92 -9.53
C LYS A 120 10.34 14.12 -9.02
N SER A 121 10.49 13.44 -7.89
CA SER A 121 9.40 12.68 -7.25
C SER A 121 8.35 13.59 -6.63
N VAL A 122 8.71 14.82 -6.24
CA VAL A 122 7.75 15.84 -5.77
C VAL A 122 6.77 16.20 -6.88
N VAL A 123 7.29 16.48 -8.07
CA VAL A 123 6.47 16.84 -9.25
C VAL A 123 5.52 15.69 -9.62
N VAL A 124 6.05 14.46 -9.66
CA VAL A 124 5.24 13.27 -9.96
C VAL A 124 4.14 13.09 -8.90
N PHE A 125 4.47 13.27 -7.62
CA PHE A 125 3.51 13.15 -6.52
C PHE A 125 2.41 14.20 -6.59
N LEU A 126 2.74 15.47 -6.96
CA LEU A 126 1.76 16.54 -7.11
C LEU A 126 0.85 16.36 -8.33
N VAL A 127 1.32 15.69 -9.36
CA VAL A 127 0.54 15.47 -10.60
C VAL A 127 -0.35 14.24 -10.50
N VAL A 128 0.09 13.21 -9.78
CA VAL A 128 -0.59 11.89 -9.70
C VAL A 128 -1.41 11.74 -8.41
N GLY A 129 -1.05 12.45 -7.32
CA GLY A 129 -1.75 12.42 -6.02
C GLY A 129 -2.80 13.47 -5.92
#